data_042f84ca7c73b5f14650335c4a31c8ac
#
_entry.id   042f84ca7c73b5f14650335c4a31c8ac
#
_cell.length_a   1.000
_cell.length_b   1.000
_cell.length_c   1.000
_cell.angle_alpha   90.00
_cell.angle_beta   90.00
_cell.angle_gamma   90.00
#
_symmetry.space_group_name_H-M   'P 1'
#
loop_
_entity.id
_entity.type
_entity.pdbx_description
1 polymer ?
#
loop_
_entity_poly.entity_id
_entity_poly.type
_entity_poly.pdbx_seq_one_letter_code
_entity_poly.pdbx_strand_id
1 'polypeptide(L)'
;MLAAAAALILALSAFAQEVETTGNLVLIGGGAKPPEAMRKFVELAGGPEALIVVFPTASAEEDTGDYYIELFAEQGCDHVVVADVHSSSDAADPETADTVRRAAGIFFAGGDQRRITAALLGTAVGDAVMDAYSSGAVIGGTSAGTACQSGLMITGDGDFSLLDADNVELSPGLGLFAGVIVDQHFVARRRCNRLISVVLENPELLGVGIDEDTAIWVRPDRTFEVLGEGWVVVYDASKSLVTRRPREKGQVGLGVHGMVTWVLQPGETFDLKTRTLVDVGDAP
;
A
#
# COMPACT_ATOMS: atom_id res chain seq x y z
N MET A 1 -5.23 24.50 22.15
CA MET A 1 -6.01 23.28 21.91
C MET A 1 -6.86 23.34 20.61
N LEU A 2 -7.61 24.41 20.35
CA LEU A 2 -8.40 24.54 19.10
C LEU A 2 -7.55 24.58 17.80
N ALA A 3 -6.35 25.18 17.84
CA ALA A 3 -5.46 25.24 16.67
C ALA A 3 -4.82 23.89 16.31
N ALA A 4 -4.51 23.04 17.30
CA ALA A 4 -3.98 21.70 17.08
C ALA A 4 -5.05 20.75 16.52
N ALA A 5 -6.30 20.87 16.99
CA ALA A 5 -7.42 20.09 16.43
C ALA A 5 -7.74 20.48 14.99
N ALA A 6 -7.66 21.77 14.63
CA ALA A 6 -7.88 22.24 13.26
C ALA A 6 -6.76 21.79 12.30
N ALA A 7 -5.51 21.76 12.76
CA ALA A 7 -4.38 21.26 11.98
C ALA A 7 -4.48 19.74 11.74
N LEU A 8 -4.96 18.99 12.73
CA LEU A 8 -5.17 17.53 12.61
C LEU A 8 -6.32 17.21 11.65
N ILE A 9 -7.43 17.97 11.68
CA ILE A 9 -8.57 17.80 10.77
C ILE A 9 -8.17 18.15 9.32
N LEU A 10 -7.35 19.18 9.11
CA LEU A 10 -6.82 19.54 7.80
C LEU A 10 -5.82 18.49 7.26
N ALA A 11 -5.01 17.89 8.13
CA ALA A 11 -4.10 16.80 7.75
C ALA A 11 -4.89 15.52 7.37
N LEU A 12 -5.90 15.15 8.17
CA LEU A 12 -6.75 13.98 7.89
C LEU A 12 -7.54 14.12 6.58
N SER A 13 -7.99 15.34 6.23
CA SER A 13 -8.64 15.58 4.94
C SER A 13 -7.68 15.46 3.74
N ALA A 14 -6.39 15.71 3.92
CA ALA A 14 -5.38 15.52 2.88
C ALA A 14 -5.11 14.04 2.59
N PHE A 15 -5.16 13.16 3.59
CA PHE A 15 -4.97 11.70 3.40
C PHE A 15 -6.15 10.98 2.74
N ALA A 16 -7.33 11.60 2.76
CA ALA A 16 -8.54 11.09 2.12
C ALA A 16 -8.75 11.64 0.70
N GLN A 17 -7.89 12.56 0.25
CA GLN A 17 -8.06 13.18 -1.06
C GLN A 17 -7.70 12.16 -2.15
N GLU A 18 -8.72 11.79 -2.93
CA GLU A 18 -8.58 10.89 -4.07
C GLU A 18 -7.74 11.58 -5.15
N VAL A 19 -6.66 10.92 -5.57
CA VAL A 19 -5.90 11.34 -6.75
C VAL A 19 -6.70 10.88 -7.96
N GLU A 20 -7.10 11.79 -8.82
CA GLU A 20 -7.63 11.41 -10.13
C GLU A 20 -6.51 10.72 -10.92
N THR A 21 -6.70 9.46 -11.24
CA THR A 21 -5.70 8.65 -11.92
C THR A 21 -6.32 7.71 -12.93
N THR A 22 -5.59 7.44 -14.00
CA THR A 22 -5.84 6.33 -14.92
C THR A 22 -4.89 5.15 -14.66
N GLY A 23 -4.00 5.29 -13.68
CA GLY A 23 -3.06 4.27 -13.27
C GLY A 23 -3.68 3.14 -12.46
N ASN A 24 -2.98 2.03 -12.41
CA ASN A 24 -3.34 0.84 -11.65
C ASN A 24 -2.37 0.62 -10.49
N LEU A 25 -2.80 -0.11 -9.44
CA LEU A 25 -1.87 -0.60 -8.41
C LEU A 25 -1.85 -2.13 -8.40
N VAL A 26 -0.66 -2.71 -8.21
CA VAL A 26 -0.48 -4.15 -7.96
C VAL A 26 0.26 -4.31 -6.64
N LEU A 27 -0.47 -4.59 -5.58
CA LEU A 27 0.00 -4.56 -4.20
C LEU A 27 0.15 -5.98 -3.67
N ILE A 28 1.41 -6.41 -3.45
CA ILE A 28 1.74 -7.77 -2.99
C ILE A 28 1.96 -7.75 -1.48
N GLY A 29 1.31 -8.63 -0.74
CA GLY A 29 1.37 -8.70 0.73
C GLY A 29 2.72 -9.18 1.29
N GLY A 30 3.61 -9.69 0.44
CA GLY A 30 4.92 -10.23 0.82
C GLY A 30 5.04 -11.72 0.52
N GLY A 31 6.05 -12.38 1.06
CA GLY A 31 6.37 -13.76 0.70
C GLY A 31 6.89 -13.87 -0.72
N ALA A 32 6.55 -14.95 -1.43
CA ALA A 32 6.78 -15.05 -2.86
C ALA A 32 5.92 -14.03 -3.61
N LYS A 33 6.37 -13.61 -4.77
CA LYS A 33 5.60 -12.74 -5.64
C LYS A 33 4.75 -13.62 -6.56
N PRO A 34 3.39 -13.62 -6.45
CA PRO A 34 2.56 -14.47 -7.27
C PRO A 34 2.86 -14.24 -8.75
N PRO A 35 3.13 -15.30 -9.55
CA PRO A 35 3.42 -15.14 -10.98
C PRO A 35 2.31 -14.44 -11.73
N GLU A 36 1.07 -14.62 -11.28
CA GLU A 36 -0.10 -13.94 -11.83
C GLU A 36 -0.04 -12.43 -11.61
N ALA A 37 0.31 -11.99 -10.39
CA ALA A 37 0.44 -10.58 -10.06
C ALA A 37 1.58 -9.91 -10.84
N MET A 38 2.70 -10.60 -11.02
CA MET A 38 3.82 -10.10 -11.82
C MET A 38 3.47 -10.00 -13.30
N ARG A 39 2.80 -11.02 -13.87
CA ARG A 39 2.29 -10.93 -15.24
C ARG A 39 1.28 -9.79 -15.41
N LYS A 40 0.37 -9.62 -14.44
CA LYS A 40 -0.61 -8.53 -14.47
C LYS A 40 0.09 -7.17 -14.43
N PHE A 41 1.11 -6.99 -13.60
CA PHE A 41 1.90 -5.77 -13.55
C PHE A 41 2.55 -5.46 -14.92
N VAL A 42 3.20 -6.44 -15.55
CA VAL A 42 3.84 -6.28 -16.85
C VAL A 42 2.82 -6.00 -17.95
N GLU A 43 1.67 -6.69 -17.96
CA GLU A 43 0.56 -6.43 -18.87
C GLU A 43 0.08 -4.98 -18.78
N LEU A 44 -0.15 -4.48 -17.55
CA LEU A 44 -0.62 -3.13 -17.29
C LEU A 44 0.43 -2.05 -17.62
N ALA A 45 1.71 -2.38 -17.52
CA ALA A 45 2.80 -1.52 -17.96
C ALA A 45 2.89 -1.40 -19.50
N GLY A 46 2.16 -2.24 -20.24
CA GLY A 46 2.19 -2.24 -21.72
C GLY A 46 2.99 -3.38 -22.34
N GLY A 47 3.42 -4.36 -21.55
CA GLY A 47 4.11 -5.56 -22.02
C GLY A 47 5.64 -5.46 -21.96
N PRO A 48 6.34 -6.36 -22.67
CA PRO A 48 7.79 -6.55 -22.55
C PRO A 48 8.65 -5.32 -22.85
N GLU A 49 8.21 -4.45 -23.75
CA GLU A 49 8.95 -3.25 -24.17
C GLU A 49 8.77 -2.06 -23.21
N ALA A 50 8.01 -2.24 -22.11
CA ALA A 50 7.70 -1.18 -21.18
C ALA A 50 8.92 -0.77 -20.36
N LEU A 51 9.14 0.54 -20.18
CA LEU A 51 10.10 1.03 -19.19
C LEU A 51 9.56 0.79 -17.78
N ILE A 52 10.26 -0.05 -17.03
CA ILE A 52 9.97 -0.34 -15.62
C ILE A 52 11.07 0.29 -14.77
N VAL A 53 10.67 1.09 -13.77
CA VAL A 53 11.60 1.65 -12.77
C VAL A 53 11.38 0.91 -11.45
N VAL A 54 12.46 0.39 -10.88
CA VAL A 54 12.47 -0.32 -9.60
C VAL A 54 13.14 0.53 -8.52
N PHE A 55 12.47 0.68 -7.38
CA PHE A 55 13.02 1.30 -6.19
C PHE A 55 13.44 0.24 -5.17
N PRO A 56 14.73 -0.07 -4.99
CA PRO A 56 15.23 -0.97 -3.95
C PRO A 56 15.32 -0.30 -2.58
N THR A 57 14.96 0.97 -2.47
CA THR A 57 15.10 1.91 -1.35
C THR A 57 14.79 1.31 0.03
N ALA A 58 13.78 0.44 0.13
CA ALA A 58 13.39 -0.21 1.39
C ALA A 58 14.38 -1.28 1.85
N SER A 59 15.11 -1.88 0.92
CA SER A 59 15.99 -3.03 1.19
C SER A 59 17.29 -2.61 1.90
N ALA A 60 17.82 -3.53 2.68
CA ALA A 60 19.17 -3.42 3.24
C ALA A 60 20.21 -4.20 2.40
N GLU A 61 19.73 -5.01 1.45
CA GLU A 61 20.59 -5.86 0.61
C GLU A 61 21.02 -5.08 -0.62
N GLU A 62 22.31 -5.12 -0.94
CA GLU A 62 22.92 -4.36 -2.05
C GLU A 62 22.50 -4.91 -3.43
N ASP A 63 22.22 -6.21 -3.53
CA ASP A 63 21.86 -6.90 -4.76
C ASP A 63 20.35 -6.88 -5.09
N THR A 64 19.55 -6.15 -4.31
CA THR A 64 18.10 -6.08 -4.53
C THR A 64 17.76 -5.57 -5.93
N GLY A 65 18.51 -4.59 -6.45
CA GLY A 65 18.32 -4.08 -7.81
C GLY A 65 18.50 -5.17 -8.86
N ASP A 66 19.59 -5.91 -8.78
CA ASP A 66 19.92 -7.00 -9.72
C ASP A 66 18.86 -8.11 -9.66
N TYR A 67 18.41 -8.47 -8.46
CA TYR A 67 17.31 -9.43 -8.28
C TYR A 67 16.05 -9.02 -9.05
N TYR A 68 15.66 -7.73 -9.02
CA TYR A 68 14.46 -7.30 -9.74
C TYR A 68 14.68 -7.17 -11.24
N ILE A 69 15.88 -6.87 -11.72
CA ILE A 69 16.23 -6.95 -13.15
C ILE A 69 16.01 -8.38 -13.64
N GLU A 70 16.53 -9.38 -12.94
CA GLU A 70 16.36 -10.79 -13.28
C GLU A 70 14.87 -11.20 -13.22
N LEU A 71 14.16 -10.82 -12.16
CA LEU A 71 12.74 -11.14 -11.98
C LEU A 71 11.87 -10.61 -13.12
N PHE A 72 12.11 -9.38 -13.58
CA PHE A 72 11.37 -8.81 -14.70
C PHE A 72 11.82 -9.37 -16.05
N ALA A 73 13.10 -9.73 -16.19
CA ALA A 73 13.59 -10.43 -17.39
C ALA A 73 12.92 -11.81 -17.56
N GLU A 74 12.64 -12.53 -16.45
CA GLU A 74 11.85 -13.77 -16.48
C GLU A 74 10.39 -13.54 -16.96
N GLN A 75 9.87 -12.31 -16.82
CA GLN A 75 8.58 -11.91 -17.38
C GLN A 75 8.69 -11.35 -18.81
N GLY A 76 9.89 -11.38 -19.39
CA GLY A 76 10.19 -10.90 -20.74
C GLY A 76 10.44 -9.38 -20.82
N CYS A 77 10.65 -8.68 -19.71
CA CYS A 77 10.92 -7.25 -19.69
C CYS A 77 12.43 -6.99 -19.55
N ASP A 78 13.04 -6.45 -20.59
CA ASP A 78 14.48 -6.12 -20.62
C ASP A 78 14.76 -4.64 -20.33
N HIS A 79 13.77 -3.78 -20.33
CA HIS A 79 13.89 -2.34 -20.09
C HIS A 79 13.62 -2.00 -18.62
N VAL A 80 14.44 -2.53 -17.72
CA VAL A 80 14.35 -2.29 -16.27
C VAL A 80 15.46 -1.35 -15.82
N VAL A 81 15.08 -0.26 -15.15
CA VAL A 81 16.00 0.72 -14.56
C VAL A 81 15.87 0.67 -13.05
N VAL A 82 16.98 0.48 -12.37
CA VAL A 82 17.04 0.57 -10.90
C VAL A 82 17.27 2.04 -10.53
N ALA A 83 16.31 2.63 -9.80
CA ALA A 83 16.46 3.96 -9.24
C ALA A 83 17.23 3.86 -7.91
N ASP A 84 18.50 4.17 -7.94
CA ASP A 84 19.39 4.13 -6.76
C ASP A 84 19.15 5.35 -5.84
N VAL A 85 17.98 5.38 -5.23
CA VAL A 85 17.48 6.48 -4.39
C VAL A 85 17.36 5.99 -2.94
N HIS A 86 18.27 6.43 -2.08
CA HIS A 86 18.32 6.06 -0.66
C HIS A 86 18.09 7.23 0.29
N SER A 87 18.09 8.46 -0.23
CA SER A 87 17.89 9.67 0.55
C SER A 87 17.10 10.72 -0.23
N SER A 88 16.60 11.74 0.47
CA SER A 88 15.94 12.89 -0.16
C SER A 88 16.90 13.71 -1.05
N SER A 89 18.18 13.61 -0.81
CA SER A 89 19.21 14.22 -1.68
C SER A 89 19.30 13.51 -3.02
N ASP A 90 19.27 12.17 -3.03
CA ASP A 90 19.27 11.38 -4.28
C ASP A 90 17.96 11.62 -5.04
N ALA A 91 16.84 11.71 -4.30
CA ALA A 91 15.53 11.97 -4.88
C ALA A 91 15.30 13.42 -5.39
N ALA A 92 16.29 14.30 -5.22
CA ALA A 92 16.27 15.64 -5.80
C ALA A 92 16.85 15.68 -7.24
N ASP A 93 17.46 14.58 -7.72
CA ASP A 93 18.06 14.50 -9.04
C ASP A 93 17.03 14.60 -10.16
N PRO A 94 17.12 15.60 -11.06
CA PRO A 94 16.15 15.81 -12.12
C PRO A 94 16.20 14.72 -13.21
N GLU A 95 17.34 14.08 -13.45
CA GLU A 95 17.46 13.04 -14.47
C GLU A 95 16.73 11.76 -14.00
N THR A 96 16.87 11.39 -12.73
CA THR A 96 16.10 10.33 -12.11
C THR A 96 14.61 10.64 -12.14
N ALA A 97 14.21 11.86 -11.76
CA ALA A 97 12.81 12.28 -11.81
C ALA A 97 12.20 12.20 -13.22
N ASP A 98 12.95 12.60 -14.25
CA ASP A 98 12.51 12.52 -15.65
C ASP A 98 12.39 11.05 -16.12
N THR A 99 13.29 10.18 -15.67
CA THR A 99 13.20 8.73 -15.96
C THR A 99 11.96 8.12 -15.32
N VAL A 100 11.69 8.43 -14.04
CA VAL A 100 10.51 7.98 -13.31
C VAL A 100 9.22 8.49 -13.97
N ARG A 101 9.16 9.74 -14.40
CA ARG A 101 7.99 10.31 -15.09
C ARG A 101 7.64 9.59 -16.39
N ARG A 102 8.64 9.03 -17.09
CA ARG A 102 8.45 8.28 -18.34
C ARG A 102 8.18 6.80 -18.14
N ALA A 103 8.28 6.31 -16.90
CA ALA A 103 8.06 4.90 -16.60
C ALA A 103 6.61 4.51 -16.86
N ALA A 104 6.40 3.39 -17.51
CA ALA A 104 5.10 2.78 -17.68
C ALA A 104 4.75 1.87 -16.48
N GLY A 105 5.76 1.38 -15.77
CA GLY A 105 5.65 0.65 -14.51
C GLY A 105 6.66 1.12 -13.48
N ILE A 106 6.24 1.26 -12.21
CA ILE A 106 7.11 1.59 -11.08
C ILE A 106 6.90 0.54 -10.00
N PHE A 107 7.98 -0.07 -9.53
CA PHE A 107 7.91 -1.15 -8.55
C PHE A 107 8.75 -0.85 -7.29
N PHE A 108 8.12 -0.89 -6.12
CA PHE A 108 8.77 -0.69 -4.83
C PHE A 108 9.12 -2.03 -4.18
N ALA A 109 10.39 -2.23 -3.86
CA ALA A 109 10.89 -3.42 -3.17
C ALA A 109 10.41 -3.51 -1.71
N GLY A 110 10.55 -4.70 -1.12
CA GLY A 110 10.34 -4.94 0.31
C GLY A 110 11.52 -4.47 1.17
N GLY A 111 11.28 -4.40 2.48
CA GLY A 111 12.26 -3.99 3.49
C GLY A 111 11.63 -3.10 4.58
N ASP A 112 12.17 -1.91 4.80
CA ASP A 112 11.62 -0.90 5.71
C ASP A 112 10.92 0.23 4.91
N GLN A 113 9.62 0.32 5.03
CA GLN A 113 8.79 1.32 4.33
C GLN A 113 9.12 2.77 4.72
N ARG A 114 9.69 3.00 5.91
CA ARG A 114 10.12 4.34 6.35
C ARG A 114 11.24 4.89 5.49
N ARG A 115 12.10 4.02 4.95
CA ARG A 115 13.17 4.43 4.03
C ARG A 115 12.59 5.00 2.73
N ILE A 116 11.54 4.37 2.19
CA ILE A 116 10.87 4.85 0.96
C ILE A 116 10.27 6.24 1.21
N THR A 117 9.48 6.39 2.28
CA THR A 117 8.81 7.66 2.56
C THR A 117 9.80 8.77 2.93
N ALA A 118 10.86 8.46 3.69
CA ALA A 118 11.90 9.42 4.03
C ALA A 118 12.71 9.90 2.81
N ALA A 119 12.90 9.02 1.82
CA ALA A 119 13.61 9.37 0.59
C ALA A 119 12.73 10.16 -0.40
N LEU A 120 11.44 9.82 -0.53
CA LEU A 120 10.63 10.30 -1.65
C LEU A 120 9.66 11.43 -1.30
N LEU A 121 9.15 11.53 -0.06
CA LEU A 121 8.15 12.55 0.27
C LEU A 121 8.69 13.96 0.12
N GLY A 122 7.96 14.78 -0.67
CA GLY A 122 8.31 16.19 -0.91
C GLY A 122 9.55 16.40 -1.78
N THR A 123 9.89 15.42 -2.63
CA THR A 123 11.05 15.48 -3.53
C THR A 123 10.63 15.40 -5.00
N ALA A 124 11.54 15.78 -5.91
CA ALA A 124 11.27 15.75 -7.35
C ALA A 124 10.95 14.34 -7.88
N VAL A 125 11.62 13.29 -7.35
CA VAL A 125 11.34 11.90 -7.71
C VAL A 125 10.01 11.43 -7.13
N GLY A 126 9.66 11.84 -5.90
CA GLY A 126 8.35 11.55 -5.32
C GLY A 126 7.21 12.17 -6.11
N ASP A 127 7.35 13.43 -6.54
CA ASP A 127 6.40 14.10 -7.43
C ASP A 127 6.31 13.38 -8.79
N ALA A 128 7.45 12.92 -9.34
CA ALA A 128 7.48 12.17 -10.59
C ALA A 128 6.74 10.82 -10.51
N VAL A 129 6.77 10.13 -9.37
CA VAL A 129 5.97 8.92 -9.14
C VAL A 129 4.48 9.23 -9.20
N MET A 130 4.04 10.33 -8.56
CA MET A 130 2.64 10.76 -8.59
C MET A 130 2.19 11.19 -10.00
N ASP A 131 3.05 11.90 -10.73
CA ASP A 131 2.81 12.30 -12.11
C ASP A 131 2.64 11.08 -13.03
N ALA A 132 3.54 10.10 -12.94
CA ALA A 132 3.47 8.86 -13.70
C ALA A 132 2.17 8.07 -13.40
N TYR A 133 1.83 7.90 -12.11
CA TYR A 133 0.60 7.25 -11.68
C TYR A 133 -0.65 7.94 -12.22
N SER A 134 -0.72 9.27 -12.09
CA SER A 134 -1.84 10.07 -12.60
C SER A 134 -1.98 9.97 -14.12
N SER A 135 -0.86 9.78 -14.82
CA SER A 135 -0.79 9.64 -16.27
C SER A 135 -1.05 8.21 -16.78
N GLY A 136 -1.26 7.23 -15.89
CA GLY A 136 -1.66 5.88 -16.25
C GLY A 136 -0.62 4.79 -16.01
N ALA A 137 0.55 5.11 -15.45
CA ALA A 137 1.53 4.10 -15.08
C ALA A 137 0.96 3.12 -14.03
N VAL A 138 1.38 1.86 -14.09
CA VAL A 138 1.10 0.91 -13.03
C VAL A 138 2.13 1.04 -11.92
N ILE A 139 1.65 1.16 -10.67
CA ILE A 139 2.53 1.14 -9.51
C ILE A 139 2.41 -0.20 -8.81
N GLY A 140 3.53 -0.88 -8.61
CA GLY A 140 3.60 -2.15 -7.89
C GLY A 140 4.41 -2.02 -6.61
N GLY A 141 4.27 -2.99 -5.73
CA GLY A 141 5.10 -3.09 -4.56
C GLY A 141 4.88 -4.40 -3.81
N THR A 142 5.86 -4.77 -3.01
CA THR A 142 5.76 -5.94 -2.12
C THR A 142 6.13 -5.58 -0.70
N SER A 143 5.39 -6.11 0.29
CA SER A 143 5.67 -5.90 1.71
C SER A 143 5.78 -4.39 2.06
N ALA A 144 6.96 -3.88 2.38
CA ALA A 144 7.21 -2.46 2.63
C ALA A 144 6.81 -1.57 1.45
N GLY A 145 7.08 -2.01 0.20
CA GLY A 145 6.68 -1.33 -1.01
C GLY A 145 5.17 -1.28 -1.23
N THR A 146 4.42 -2.20 -0.64
CA THR A 146 2.94 -2.15 -0.58
C THR A 146 2.47 -1.19 0.52
N ALA A 147 3.05 -1.30 1.71
CA ALA A 147 2.66 -0.49 2.87
C ALA A 147 2.80 1.01 2.62
N CYS A 148 3.89 1.44 1.97
CA CYS A 148 4.17 2.85 1.70
C CYS A 148 3.16 3.53 0.77
N GLN A 149 2.33 2.77 0.05
CA GLN A 149 1.38 3.34 -0.93
C GLN A 149 0.11 3.92 -0.29
N SER A 150 -0.21 3.57 0.95
CA SER A 150 -1.28 4.24 1.71
C SER A 150 -0.97 5.73 1.95
N GLY A 151 -2.01 6.53 2.17
CA GLY A 151 -1.81 7.92 2.62
C GLY A 151 -1.36 7.99 4.09
N LEU A 152 -1.96 7.14 4.93
CA LEU A 152 -1.54 6.89 6.31
C LEU A 152 -0.97 5.46 6.37
N MET A 153 0.29 5.33 6.79
CA MET A 153 1.05 4.09 6.69
C MET A 153 1.40 3.53 8.07
N ILE A 154 1.22 2.23 8.26
CA ILE A 154 1.72 1.50 9.44
C ILE A 154 3.24 1.36 9.32
N THR A 155 3.99 1.86 10.32
CA THR A 155 5.46 1.82 10.30
C THR A 155 6.04 0.44 10.63
N GLY A 156 5.32 -0.34 11.40
CA GLY A 156 5.75 -1.66 11.89
C GLY A 156 6.05 -1.68 13.39
N ASP A 157 6.14 -0.52 14.01
CA ASP A 157 6.39 -0.40 15.46
C ASP A 157 5.07 -0.34 16.24
N GLY A 158 5.06 -0.89 17.46
CA GLY A 158 3.92 -0.94 18.37
C GLY A 158 3.76 -2.27 19.09
N ASP A 159 2.82 -2.33 20.04
CA ASP A 159 2.41 -3.57 20.71
C ASP A 159 1.15 -4.14 20.06
N PHE A 160 1.28 -5.14 19.23
CA PHE A 160 0.18 -5.75 18.47
C PHE A 160 -0.58 -6.83 19.24
N SER A 161 -0.26 -7.05 20.52
CA SER A 161 -0.97 -8.01 21.38
C SER A 161 -2.29 -7.48 21.93
N LEU A 162 -2.50 -6.15 21.88
CA LEU A 162 -3.63 -5.45 22.47
C LEU A 162 -4.41 -4.64 21.43
N LEU A 163 -5.68 -4.36 21.72
CA LEU A 163 -6.51 -3.42 20.98
C LEU A 163 -6.62 -2.12 21.79
N ASP A 164 -5.58 -1.32 21.74
CA ASP A 164 -5.49 -0.06 22.49
C ASP A 164 -5.25 1.10 21.52
N ALA A 165 -5.72 2.29 21.89
CA ALA A 165 -5.47 3.51 21.16
C ALA A 165 -3.99 3.88 21.23
N ASP A 166 -3.49 4.53 20.18
CA ASP A 166 -2.09 4.96 20.04
C ASP A 166 -1.07 3.80 20.16
N ASN A 167 -1.53 2.57 19.90
CA ASN A 167 -0.74 1.35 20.09
C ASN A 167 0.08 0.97 18.85
N VAL A 168 -0.29 1.48 17.70
CA VAL A 168 0.36 1.22 16.41
C VAL A 168 0.92 2.54 15.89
N GLU A 169 2.23 2.57 15.63
CA GLU A 169 2.84 3.75 15.08
C GLU A 169 2.47 3.95 13.61
N LEU A 170 2.00 5.15 13.28
CA LEU A 170 1.59 5.56 11.94
C LEU A 170 2.46 6.73 11.45
N SER A 171 2.70 6.77 10.14
CA SER A 171 3.38 7.89 9.50
C SER A 171 2.76 8.20 8.14
N PRO A 172 3.05 9.37 7.54
CA PRO A 172 2.66 9.64 6.17
C PRO A 172 3.26 8.60 5.21
N GLY A 173 2.42 8.08 4.30
CA GLY A 173 2.83 7.28 3.16
C GLY A 173 2.80 8.09 1.86
N LEU A 174 2.96 7.45 0.71
CA LEU A 174 3.00 8.11 -0.60
C LEU A 174 1.63 8.62 -1.08
N GLY A 175 0.53 8.12 -0.53
CA GLY A 175 -0.82 8.57 -0.88
C GLY A 175 -1.37 8.03 -2.21
N LEU A 176 -0.73 7.03 -2.80
CA LEU A 176 -1.17 6.40 -4.05
C LEU A 176 -2.47 5.61 -3.89
N PHE A 177 -2.65 4.97 -2.73
CA PHE A 177 -3.86 4.21 -2.38
C PHE A 177 -4.72 4.98 -1.38
N ALA A 178 -5.41 6.01 -1.86
CA ALA A 178 -6.22 6.90 -1.03
C ALA A 178 -7.40 6.19 -0.36
N GLY A 179 -7.75 6.62 0.86
CA GLY A 179 -8.88 6.12 1.63
C GLY A 179 -8.69 4.72 2.23
N VAL A 180 -7.49 4.15 2.12
CA VAL A 180 -7.16 2.79 2.58
C VAL A 180 -5.89 2.81 3.42
N ILE A 181 -5.89 2.03 4.50
CA ILE A 181 -4.68 1.64 5.23
C ILE A 181 -4.37 0.19 4.87
N VAL A 182 -3.19 -0.04 4.29
CA VAL A 182 -2.76 -1.39 3.91
C VAL A 182 -1.89 -1.99 5.01
N ASP A 183 -2.15 -3.25 5.33
CA ASP A 183 -1.25 -4.10 6.10
C ASP A 183 -0.85 -5.33 5.27
N GLN A 184 0.39 -5.78 5.42
CA GLN A 184 1.00 -6.84 4.62
C GLN A 184 1.47 -8.00 5.51
N HIS A 185 1.78 -9.18 4.92
CA HIS A 185 2.04 -10.44 5.63
C HIS A 185 0.94 -10.76 6.66
N PHE A 186 -0.30 -10.53 6.28
CA PHE A 186 -1.37 -10.22 7.21
C PHE A 186 -1.75 -11.41 8.09
N VAL A 187 -2.14 -12.53 7.47
CA VAL A 187 -2.52 -13.76 8.20
C VAL A 187 -1.26 -14.48 8.69
N ALA A 188 -0.24 -14.59 7.84
CA ALA A 188 1.01 -15.29 8.15
C ALA A 188 1.67 -14.75 9.42
N ARG A 189 1.64 -13.43 9.64
CA ARG A 189 2.22 -12.79 10.84
C ARG A 189 1.17 -12.36 11.88
N ARG A 190 -0.08 -12.84 11.77
CA ARG A 190 -1.17 -12.61 12.75
C ARG A 190 -1.41 -11.12 13.05
N ARG A 191 -1.45 -10.28 12.00
CA ARG A 191 -1.50 -8.81 12.13
C ARG A 191 -2.89 -8.23 12.32
N CYS A 192 -3.93 -9.08 12.50
CA CYS A 192 -5.31 -8.64 12.66
C CYS A 192 -5.49 -7.56 13.72
N ASN A 193 -4.89 -7.73 14.91
CA ASN A 193 -5.09 -6.79 16.02
C ASN A 193 -4.59 -5.39 15.68
N ARG A 194 -3.41 -5.27 15.04
CA ARG A 194 -2.86 -3.96 14.71
C ARG A 194 -3.69 -3.23 13.65
N LEU A 195 -4.16 -3.93 12.60
CA LEU A 195 -5.00 -3.30 11.59
C LEU A 195 -6.36 -2.91 12.17
N ILE A 196 -6.96 -3.75 13.03
CA ILE A 196 -8.20 -3.41 13.74
C ILE A 196 -7.98 -2.15 14.59
N SER A 197 -6.92 -2.05 15.40
CA SER A 197 -6.64 -0.87 16.22
C SER A 197 -6.59 0.39 15.37
N VAL A 198 -5.83 0.35 14.26
CA VAL A 198 -5.68 1.49 13.36
C VAL A 198 -7.01 1.90 12.72
N VAL A 199 -7.82 0.93 12.27
CA VAL A 199 -9.14 1.21 11.67
C VAL A 199 -10.11 1.78 12.70
N LEU A 200 -10.05 1.33 13.98
CA LEU A 200 -10.91 1.88 15.03
C LEU A 200 -10.53 3.32 15.42
N GLU A 201 -9.29 3.71 15.18
CA GLU A 201 -8.83 5.09 15.38
C GLU A 201 -9.10 5.99 14.18
N ASN A 202 -9.20 5.41 12.98
CA ASN A 202 -9.44 6.09 11.69
C ASN A 202 -10.62 5.43 10.97
N PRO A 203 -11.85 5.49 11.52
CA PRO A 203 -12.99 4.70 11.02
C PRO A 203 -13.48 5.13 9.63
N GLU A 204 -13.04 6.28 9.12
CA GLU A 204 -13.30 6.73 7.75
C GLU A 204 -12.49 5.95 6.70
N LEU A 205 -11.36 5.37 7.10
CA LEU A 205 -10.48 4.60 6.23
C LEU A 205 -10.88 3.11 6.23
N LEU A 206 -10.70 2.44 5.08
CA LEU A 206 -10.76 0.99 5.00
C LEU A 206 -9.42 0.39 5.44
N GLY A 207 -9.46 -0.65 6.25
CA GLY A 207 -8.29 -1.49 6.51
C GLY A 207 -8.22 -2.63 5.51
N VAL A 208 -7.14 -2.77 4.77
CA VAL A 208 -6.93 -3.87 3.82
C VAL A 208 -5.69 -4.65 4.21
N GLY A 209 -5.87 -5.86 4.71
CA GLY A 209 -4.80 -6.79 5.07
C GLY A 209 -4.54 -7.77 3.93
N ILE A 210 -3.36 -7.75 3.33
CA ILE A 210 -2.97 -8.63 2.24
C ILE A 210 -1.98 -9.67 2.78
N ASP A 211 -2.28 -10.96 2.58
CA ASP A 211 -1.41 -12.03 3.09
C ASP A 211 -0.19 -12.28 2.20
N GLU A 212 0.72 -13.14 2.67
CA GLU A 212 1.85 -13.62 1.86
C GLU A 212 1.34 -14.36 0.62
N ASP A 213 2.14 -14.38 -0.43
CA ASP A 213 1.86 -15.03 -1.71
C ASP A 213 0.53 -14.59 -2.36
N THR A 214 0.09 -13.38 -2.01
CA THR A 214 -1.19 -12.78 -2.39
C THR A 214 -1.00 -11.33 -2.80
N ALA A 215 -1.80 -10.88 -3.74
CA ALA A 215 -1.81 -9.50 -4.21
C ALA A 215 -3.23 -8.99 -4.41
N ILE A 216 -3.38 -7.68 -4.51
CA ILE A 216 -4.57 -7.05 -5.07
C ILE A 216 -4.19 -6.23 -6.29
N TRP A 217 -5.00 -6.32 -7.36
CA TRP A 217 -4.97 -5.42 -8.49
C TRP A 217 -6.05 -4.35 -8.34
N VAL A 218 -5.64 -3.13 -8.02
CA VAL A 218 -6.53 -1.98 -7.88
C VAL A 218 -6.64 -1.26 -9.21
N ARG A 219 -7.88 -1.10 -9.69
CA ARG A 219 -8.21 -0.44 -10.96
C ARG A 219 -8.50 1.06 -10.76
N PRO A 220 -8.43 1.88 -11.80
CA PRO A 220 -8.78 3.31 -11.72
C PRO A 220 -10.22 3.58 -11.29
N ASP A 221 -11.15 2.65 -11.53
CA ASP A 221 -12.54 2.76 -11.10
C ASP A 221 -12.74 2.52 -9.58
N ARG A 222 -11.64 2.22 -8.86
CA ARG A 222 -11.61 1.93 -7.43
C ARG A 222 -12.17 0.56 -7.06
N THR A 223 -12.21 -0.37 -7.98
CA THR A 223 -12.37 -1.79 -7.66
C THR A 223 -11.00 -2.45 -7.49
N PHE A 224 -10.92 -3.51 -6.70
CA PHE A 224 -9.74 -4.36 -6.70
C PHE A 224 -10.12 -5.85 -6.83
N GLU A 225 -9.25 -6.62 -7.46
CA GLU A 225 -9.34 -8.06 -7.59
C GLU A 225 -8.21 -8.72 -6.80
N VAL A 226 -8.51 -9.82 -6.14
CA VAL A 226 -7.52 -10.63 -5.40
C VAL A 226 -6.81 -11.57 -6.36
N LEU A 227 -5.47 -11.57 -6.32
CA LEU A 227 -4.60 -12.43 -7.13
C LEU A 227 -3.71 -13.27 -6.21
N GLY A 228 -3.29 -14.45 -6.65
CA GLY A 228 -2.39 -15.33 -5.90
C GLY A 228 -3.10 -16.46 -5.19
N GLU A 229 -2.63 -16.86 -3.98
CA GLU A 229 -3.08 -18.10 -3.34
C GLU A 229 -3.69 -17.91 -1.95
N GLY A 230 -3.44 -16.78 -1.28
CA GLY A 230 -3.89 -16.53 0.09
C GLY A 230 -5.15 -15.65 0.14
N TRP A 231 -5.27 -14.90 1.24
CA TRP A 231 -6.47 -14.12 1.54
C TRP A 231 -6.19 -12.63 1.61
N VAL A 232 -7.25 -11.86 1.33
CA VAL A 232 -7.32 -10.44 1.62
C VAL A 232 -8.44 -10.21 2.63
N VAL A 233 -8.13 -9.52 3.72
CA VAL A 233 -9.12 -9.17 4.75
C VAL A 233 -9.40 -7.68 4.68
N VAL A 234 -10.68 -7.31 4.58
CA VAL A 234 -11.11 -5.91 4.58
C VAL A 234 -11.90 -5.61 5.85
N TYR A 235 -11.51 -4.54 6.57
CA TYR A 235 -12.23 -4.02 7.74
C TYR A 235 -12.85 -2.67 7.42
N ASP A 236 -14.14 -2.52 7.71
CA ASP A 236 -14.86 -1.25 7.63
C ASP A 236 -15.54 -0.92 8.96
N ALA A 237 -15.06 0.12 9.63
CA ALA A 237 -15.64 0.65 10.86
C ALA A 237 -16.44 1.94 10.65
N SER A 238 -16.64 2.40 9.42
CA SER A 238 -17.27 3.70 9.10
C SER A 238 -18.68 3.87 9.65
N LYS A 239 -19.41 2.77 9.83
CA LYS A 239 -20.76 2.75 10.40
C LYS A 239 -20.84 2.08 11.77
N SER A 240 -19.70 1.84 12.39
CA SER A 240 -19.57 1.12 13.64
C SER A 240 -19.68 2.05 14.85
N LEU A 241 -20.10 1.51 15.98
CA LEU A 241 -19.95 2.17 17.26
C LEU A 241 -18.58 1.80 17.85
N VAL A 242 -17.61 2.73 17.78
CA VAL A 242 -16.33 2.58 18.43
C VAL A 242 -16.42 3.06 19.89
N THR A 243 -16.02 2.21 20.83
CA THR A 243 -15.99 2.55 22.26
C THR A 243 -14.56 2.64 22.76
N ARG A 244 -14.30 3.57 23.68
CA ARG A 244 -12.98 3.80 24.30
C ARG A 244 -13.14 3.71 25.81
N ARG A 245 -12.29 2.91 26.47
CA ARG A 245 -12.32 2.75 27.93
C ARG A 245 -10.90 2.86 28.50
N PRO A 246 -10.71 3.68 29.55
CA PRO A 246 -9.45 3.72 30.29
C PRO A 246 -9.06 2.33 30.78
N ARG A 247 -7.79 2.00 30.66
CA ARG A 247 -7.14 0.81 31.22
C ARG A 247 -6.09 1.22 32.25
N GLU A 248 -5.44 0.23 32.84
CA GLU A 248 -4.30 0.47 33.72
C GLU A 248 -3.14 1.14 32.96
N LYS A 249 -2.30 1.87 33.67
CA LYS A 249 -1.11 2.57 33.15
C LYS A 249 -1.41 3.67 32.10
N GLY A 250 -2.62 4.22 32.07
CA GLY A 250 -2.98 5.31 31.16
C GLY A 250 -3.31 4.86 29.73
N GLN A 251 -3.37 3.59 29.45
CA GLN A 251 -3.80 3.03 28.20
C GLN A 251 -5.31 3.23 27.98
N VAL A 252 -5.75 3.23 26.75
CA VAL A 252 -7.17 3.34 26.36
C VAL A 252 -7.54 2.16 25.47
N GLY A 253 -8.28 1.21 26.04
CA GLY A 253 -8.78 0.05 25.29
C GLY A 253 -9.83 0.46 24.25
N LEU A 254 -9.73 -0.11 23.07
CA LEU A 254 -10.67 0.05 21.97
C LEU A 254 -11.67 -1.11 21.94
N GLY A 255 -12.93 -0.79 21.66
CA GLY A 255 -13.97 -1.77 21.40
C GLY A 255 -14.79 -1.33 20.20
N VAL A 256 -15.41 -2.28 19.51
CA VAL A 256 -16.23 -2.00 18.32
C VAL A 256 -17.49 -2.85 18.32
N HIS A 257 -18.59 -2.25 17.84
CA HIS A 257 -19.87 -2.93 17.60
C HIS A 257 -20.30 -2.67 16.16
N GLY A 258 -20.54 -3.75 15.40
CA GLY A 258 -21.03 -3.68 14.02
C GLY A 258 -19.97 -3.37 12.97
N MET A 259 -18.68 -3.64 13.24
CA MET A 259 -17.65 -3.58 12.21
C MET A 259 -17.92 -4.63 11.12
N VAL A 260 -17.90 -4.21 9.87
CA VAL A 260 -18.05 -5.13 8.75
C VAL A 260 -16.67 -5.69 8.39
N THR A 261 -16.63 -6.98 8.11
CA THR A 261 -15.41 -7.68 7.73
C THR A 261 -15.70 -8.54 6.50
N TRP A 262 -14.82 -8.45 5.51
CA TRP A 262 -14.78 -9.36 4.38
C TRP A 262 -13.47 -10.15 4.43
N VAL A 263 -13.55 -11.42 4.05
CA VAL A 263 -12.39 -12.29 3.84
C VAL A 263 -12.48 -12.77 2.41
N LEU A 264 -11.61 -12.23 1.57
CA LEU A 264 -11.65 -12.40 0.13
C LEU A 264 -10.63 -13.42 -0.33
N GLN A 265 -11.00 -14.21 -1.32
CA GLN A 265 -10.19 -15.23 -1.96
C GLN A 265 -9.76 -14.79 -3.37
N PRO A 266 -8.76 -15.45 -3.97
CA PRO A 266 -8.37 -15.18 -5.35
C PRO A 266 -9.55 -15.20 -6.33
N GLY A 267 -9.58 -14.22 -7.24
CA GLY A 267 -10.65 -14.00 -8.22
C GLY A 267 -11.81 -13.14 -7.71
N GLU A 268 -11.96 -12.94 -6.40
CA GLU A 268 -13.01 -12.08 -5.88
C GLU A 268 -12.67 -10.59 -6.07
N THR A 269 -13.71 -9.80 -6.39
CA THR A 269 -13.58 -8.36 -6.66
C THR A 269 -14.36 -7.55 -5.64
N PHE A 270 -13.71 -6.50 -5.10
CA PHE A 270 -14.28 -5.59 -4.12
C PHE A 270 -14.30 -4.14 -4.64
N ASP A 271 -15.38 -3.42 -4.37
CA ASP A 271 -15.54 -2.00 -4.69
C ASP A 271 -15.26 -1.15 -3.44
N LEU A 272 -14.21 -0.35 -3.51
CA LEU A 272 -13.76 0.54 -2.43
C LEU A 272 -14.71 1.73 -2.22
N LYS A 273 -15.46 2.18 -3.25
CA LYS A 273 -16.40 3.30 -3.16
C LYS A 273 -17.68 2.88 -2.44
N THR A 274 -18.27 1.77 -2.88
CA THR A 274 -19.49 1.23 -2.26
C THR A 274 -19.20 0.40 -1.02
N ARG A 275 -17.95 0.00 -0.82
CA ARG A 275 -17.47 -0.87 0.25
C ARG A 275 -18.19 -2.21 0.27
N THR A 276 -18.32 -2.83 -0.89
CA THR A 276 -19.04 -4.09 -1.08
C THR A 276 -18.31 -5.04 -2.03
N LEU A 277 -18.58 -6.31 -1.87
CA LEU A 277 -18.18 -7.33 -2.84
C LEU A 277 -18.96 -7.13 -4.14
N VAL A 278 -18.25 -7.16 -5.29
CA VAL A 278 -18.84 -6.97 -6.63
C VAL A 278 -19.03 -8.32 -7.31
N ASP A 279 -18.02 -9.18 -7.23
CA ASP A 279 -18.03 -10.50 -7.86
C ASP A 279 -17.40 -11.51 -6.90
N VAL A 280 -17.96 -12.70 -6.85
CA VAL A 280 -17.50 -13.83 -6.04
C VAL A 280 -16.62 -14.79 -6.83
N GLY A 281 -16.32 -14.46 -8.11
CA GLY A 281 -15.66 -15.39 -9.01
C GLY A 281 -16.55 -16.60 -9.35
N ASP A 282 -16.07 -17.45 -10.23
CA ASP A 282 -16.73 -18.74 -10.47
C ASP A 282 -16.49 -19.64 -9.24
N ALA A 283 -17.50 -19.75 -8.37
CA ALA A 283 -17.46 -20.76 -7.32
C ALA A 283 -17.43 -22.15 -7.97
N PRO A 284 -16.55 -23.06 -7.53
CA PRO A 284 -16.41 -24.40 -8.13
C PRO A 284 -17.69 -25.23 -7.99
#